data_892fd7fe9ec9b34451acd12af7e54cc9
#
_entry.id   892fd7fe9ec9b34451acd12af7e54cc9
#
_cell.length_a   1.000
_cell.length_b   1.000
_cell.length_c   1.000
_cell.angle_alpha   90.00
_cell.angle_beta   90.00
_cell.angle_gamma   90.00
#
_symmetry.space_group_name_H-M   'P 1'
#
loop_
_entity.id
_entity.type
_entity.pdbx_description
1 polymer ?
#
loop_
_entity_poly.entity_id
_entity_poly.type
_entity_poly.pdbx_seq_one_letter_code
_entity_poly.pdbx_strand_id
1 'polypeptide(L)'
;GVTAGPGLIGGVLSGLMFAKGLSVSTNKPLIGVNHLAGHALTPRLTDKVVFPYLVLLVSGGHCQFLIVHNYNKYERLGGTIDDAPGEAFDKAARLLGLQQPGGPAIEEAAKKGDANRFDLPRPLLDREDCNFSFSGLKTALMRKQAGLMNKQGGLFEKDVSDLSASFQQAMHDVIIEKSIRAIDLYSKLTNENQTFAIAGGVAANEKIRHSLQKVCETKKIDFLAPPLELCTDNAAIIA
;
A
#
# COMPACT_ATOMS: atom_id res chain seq x y z
N GLY A 1 -12.78 -21.32 0.54
CA GLY A 1 -12.43 -20.24 -0.41
C GLY A 1 -11.04 -20.44 -0.98
N VAL A 2 -10.79 -19.89 -2.16
CA VAL A 2 -9.46 -19.83 -2.76
C VAL A 2 -9.33 -18.54 -3.56
N THR A 3 -8.15 -17.91 -3.53
CA THR A 3 -7.88 -16.75 -4.38
C THR A 3 -7.93 -17.14 -5.87
N ALA A 4 -8.82 -16.50 -6.62
CA ALA A 4 -8.97 -16.73 -8.06
C ALA A 4 -8.32 -15.61 -8.93
N GLY A 5 -7.68 -14.63 -8.30
CA GLY A 5 -7.03 -13.44 -8.88
C GLY A 5 -7.56 -12.14 -8.25
N PRO A 6 -6.96 -10.98 -8.63
CA PRO A 6 -5.73 -10.84 -9.41
C PRO A 6 -4.49 -11.24 -8.62
N GLY A 7 -3.38 -11.45 -9.32
CA GLY A 7 -2.08 -11.80 -8.72
C GLY A 7 -1.13 -12.44 -9.73
N LEU A 8 0.08 -12.77 -9.28
CA LEU A 8 1.06 -13.46 -10.11
C LEU A 8 0.53 -14.85 -10.52
N ILE A 9 0.48 -15.10 -11.81
CA ILE A 9 -0.17 -16.26 -12.40
C ILE A 9 0.32 -17.58 -11.79
N GLY A 10 1.60 -17.72 -11.51
CA GLY A 10 2.17 -18.96 -10.93
C GLY A 10 1.60 -19.27 -9.53
N GLY A 11 1.56 -18.27 -8.65
CA GLY A 11 1.01 -18.43 -7.30
C GLY A 11 -0.49 -18.67 -7.29
N VAL A 12 -1.24 -17.86 -8.06
CA VAL A 12 -2.71 -18.00 -8.16
C VAL A 12 -3.07 -19.35 -8.75
N LEU A 13 -2.41 -19.78 -9.84
CA LEU A 13 -2.71 -21.05 -10.51
C LEU A 13 -2.38 -22.24 -9.60
N SER A 14 -1.23 -22.23 -8.91
CA SER A 14 -0.85 -23.32 -8.00
C SER A 14 -1.86 -23.48 -6.87
N GLY A 15 -2.27 -22.40 -6.22
CA GLY A 15 -3.29 -22.43 -5.16
C GLY A 15 -4.66 -22.88 -5.67
N LEU A 16 -5.07 -22.38 -6.83
CA LEU A 16 -6.36 -22.73 -7.43
C LEU A 16 -6.40 -24.21 -7.84
N MET A 17 -5.34 -24.75 -8.44
CA MET A 17 -5.29 -26.16 -8.85
C MET A 17 -5.27 -27.08 -7.64
N PHE A 18 -4.54 -26.74 -6.58
CA PHE A 18 -4.58 -27.48 -5.32
C PHE A 18 -5.99 -27.49 -4.71
N ALA A 19 -6.65 -26.34 -4.63
CA ALA A 19 -8.00 -26.22 -4.09
C ALA A 19 -9.04 -26.99 -4.94
N LYS A 20 -8.88 -27.01 -6.28
CA LYS A 20 -9.71 -27.84 -7.18
C LYS A 20 -9.54 -29.33 -6.90
N GLY A 21 -8.30 -29.80 -6.71
CA GLY A 21 -8.01 -31.19 -6.35
C GLY A 21 -8.68 -31.58 -5.04
N LEU A 22 -8.57 -30.73 -4.00
CA LEU A 22 -9.26 -30.95 -2.72
C LEU A 22 -10.78 -30.98 -2.87
N SER A 23 -11.35 -30.02 -3.63
CA SER A 23 -12.79 -29.95 -3.87
C SER A 23 -13.32 -31.25 -4.50
N VAL A 24 -12.65 -31.76 -5.53
CA VAL A 24 -13.04 -33.00 -6.21
C VAL A 24 -12.88 -34.21 -5.29
N SER A 25 -11.74 -34.34 -4.59
CA SER A 25 -11.47 -35.52 -3.74
C SER A 25 -12.36 -35.58 -2.50
N THR A 26 -12.80 -34.43 -1.99
CA THR A 26 -13.64 -34.35 -0.77
C THR A 26 -15.11 -34.11 -1.06
N ASN A 27 -15.47 -33.96 -2.33
CA ASN A 27 -16.82 -33.59 -2.77
C ASN A 27 -17.36 -32.33 -2.06
N LYS A 28 -16.51 -31.30 -1.90
CA LYS A 28 -16.86 -30.02 -1.28
C LYS A 28 -16.90 -28.92 -2.33
N PRO A 29 -17.83 -27.92 -2.20
CA PRO A 29 -17.89 -26.81 -3.13
C PRO A 29 -16.64 -25.96 -3.06
N LEU A 30 -16.23 -25.39 -4.21
CA LEU A 30 -15.11 -24.46 -4.34
C LEU A 30 -15.63 -23.06 -4.63
N ILE A 31 -15.18 -22.08 -3.86
CA ILE A 31 -15.52 -20.68 -4.04
C ILE A 31 -14.26 -19.91 -4.43
N GLY A 32 -14.27 -19.31 -5.63
CA GLY A 32 -13.24 -18.40 -6.08
C GLY A 32 -13.44 -17.01 -5.50
N VAL A 33 -12.45 -16.49 -4.77
CA VAL A 33 -12.50 -15.17 -4.13
C VAL A 33 -11.55 -14.20 -4.85
N ASN A 34 -12.03 -12.98 -5.08
CA ASN A 34 -11.17 -11.92 -5.59
C ASN A 34 -10.20 -11.47 -4.47
N HIS A 35 -8.90 -11.50 -4.76
CA HIS A 35 -7.84 -11.17 -3.80
C HIS A 35 -7.98 -9.75 -3.21
N LEU A 36 -8.29 -8.78 -4.06
CA LEU A 36 -8.45 -7.39 -3.61
C LEU A 36 -9.73 -7.21 -2.77
N ALA A 37 -10.79 -7.98 -3.06
CA ALA A 37 -11.99 -8.00 -2.23
C ALA A 37 -11.67 -8.57 -0.84
N GLY A 38 -10.84 -9.63 -0.74
CA GLY A 38 -10.35 -10.13 0.55
C GLY A 38 -9.68 -9.04 1.38
N HIS A 39 -8.73 -8.33 0.80
CA HIS A 39 -8.09 -7.19 1.48
C HIS A 39 -9.07 -6.06 1.80
N ALA A 40 -9.95 -5.69 0.86
CA ALA A 40 -10.91 -4.61 1.08
C ALA A 40 -11.89 -4.91 2.23
N LEU A 41 -12.23 -6.18 2.43
CA LEU A 41 -13.13 -6.65 3.48
C LEU A 41 -12.43 -6.99 4.81
N THR A 42 -11.09 -6.99 4.86
CA THR A 42 -10.32 -7.27 6.09
C THR A 42 -10.78 -6.42 7.30
N PRO A 43 -11.11 -5.11 7.16
CA PRO A 43 -11.60 -4.34 8.30
C PRO A 43 -12.89 -4.89 8.91
N ARG A 44 -13.68 -5.65 8.17
CA ARG A 44 -14.88 -6.32 8.68
C ARG A 44 -14.60 -7.63 9.41
N LEU A 45 -13.43 -8.19 9.23
CA LEU A 45 -12.99 -9.38 9.96
C LEU A 45 -12.61 -9.03 11.41
N THR A 46 -11.99 -7.88 11.62
CA THR A 46 -11.49 -7.42 12.92
C THR A 46 -12.44 -6.45 13.63
N ASP A 47 -13.18 -5.66 12.84
CA ASP A 47 -14.04 -4.58 13.31
C ASP A 47 -15.42 -4.67 12.66
N LYS A 48 -16.46 -4.29 13.37
CA LYS A 48 -17.84 -4.31 12.85
C LYS A 48 -18.12 -3.10 11.95
N VAL A 49 -17.30 -2.88 10.92
CA VAL A 49 -17.46 -1.75 10.01
C VAL A 49 -18.77 -1.82 9.24
N VAL A 50 -19.49 -0.71 9.21
CA VAL A 50 -20.75 -0.58 8.47
C VAL A 50 -20.45 -0.09 7.04
N PHE A 51 -21.18 -0.61 6.06
CA PHE A 51 -21.14 -0.09 4.70
C PHE A 51 -21.92 1.22 4.55
N PRO A 52 -21.53 2.12 3.64
CA PRO A 52 -20.28 2.07 2.88
C PRO A 52 -19.09 2.54 3.72
N TYR A 53 -17.86 2.18 3.33
CA TYR A 53 -16.63 2.72 3.89
C TYR A 53 -15.56 2.88 2.81
N LEU A 54 -14.64 3.83 3.02
CA LEU A 54 -13.49 4.06 2.15
C LEU A 54 -12.32 3.17 2.61
N VAL A 55 -11.64 2.52 1.69
CA VAL A 55 -10.42 1.76 1.98
C VAL A 55 -9.28 2.15 1.04
N LEU A 56 -8.09 2.35 1.60
CA LEU A 56 -6.84 2.38 0.86
C LEU A 56 -6.21 0.98 0.86
N LEU A 57 -6.24 0.32 -0.28
CA LEU A 57 -5.47 -0.89 -0.51
C LEU A 57 -4.06 -0.50 -0.93
N VAL A 58 -3.05 -0.88 -0.14
CA VAL A 58 -1.66 -0.51 -0.38
C VAL A 58 -0.74 -1.69 -0.06
N SER A 59 -0.37 -2.44 -1.10
CA SER A 59 0.40 -3.69 -1.00
C SER A 59 1.65 -3.69 -1.89
N GLY A 60 2.31 -4.83 -1.99
CA GLY A 60 3.42 -5.05 -2.91
C GLY A 60 3.07 -4.76 -4.35
N GLY A 61 1.92 -5.25 -4.82
CA GLY A 61 1.49 -5.16 -6.22
C GLY A 61 0.29 -4.24 -6.49
N HIS A 62 -0.33 -3.67 -5.46
CA HIS A 62 -1.55 -2.88 -5.63
C HIS A 62 -1.53 -1.60 -4.79
N CYS A 63 -2.10 -0.53 -5.36
CA CYS A 63 -2.38 0.71 -4.64
C CYS A 63 -3.63 1.35 -5.23
N GLN A 64 -4.72 1.41 -4.44
CA GLN A 64 -5.95 2.03 -4.89
C GLN A 64 -6.88 2.41 -3.74
N PHE A 65 -7.68 3.44 -3.97
CA PHE A 65 -8.81 3.81 -3.13
C PHE A 65 -10.08 3.16 -3.64
N LEU A 66 -10.80 2.48 -2.76
CA LEU A 66 -12.10 1.88 -3.04
C LEU A 66 -13.13 2.35 -2.03
N ILE A 67 -14.32 2.73 -2.50
CA ILE A 67 -15.53 2.77 -1.67
C ILE A 67 -16.14 1.37 -1.71
N VAL A 68 -16.28 0.77 -0.55
CA VAL A 68 -16.88 -0.55 -0.39
C VAL A 68 -18.34 -0.34 -0.01
N HIS A 69 -19.25 -0.48 -0.98
CA HIS A 69 -20.68 -0.27 -0.78
C HIS A 69 -21.36 -1.49 -0.14
N ASN A 70 -20.90 -2.68 -0.49
CA ASN A 70 -21.29 -3.97 0.09
C ASN A 70 -20.30 -5.07 -0.32
N TYR A 71 -20.60 -6.33 0.00
CA TYR A 71 -19.72 -7.48 -0.30
C TYR A 71 -19.40 -7.65 -1.81
N ASN A 72 -20.26 -7.16 -2.70
CA ASN A 72 -20.14 -7.36 -4.15
C ASN A 72 -20.05 -6.06 -4.94
N LYS A 73 -20.07 -4.90 -4.28
CA LYS A 73 -20.08 -3.60 -4.97
C LYS A 73 -18.96 -2.70 -4.46
N TYR A 74 -18.03 -2.42 -5.34
CA TYR A 74 -16.85 -1.60 -5.10
C TYR A 74 -16.79 -0.47 -6.13
N GLU A 75 -16.43 0.72 -5.68
CA GLU A 75 -16.21 1.88 -6.54
C GLU A 75 -14.77 2.36 -6.37
N ARG A 76 -14.02 2.43 -7.48
CA ARG A 76 -12.64 2.88 -7.46
C ARG A 76 -12.57 4.38 -7.63
N LEU A 77 -12.03 5.10 -6.65
CA LEU A 77 -11.79 6.55 -6.73
C LEU A 77 -10.47 6.90 -7.41
N GLY A 78 -9.49 6.04 -7.32
CA GLY A 78 -8.17 6.23 -7.90
C GLY A 78 -7.22 5.10 -7.53
N GLY A 79 -6.04 5.11 -8.10
CA GLY A 79 -5.01 4.09 -7.80
C GLY A 79 -3.73 4.36 -8.56
N THR A 80 -2.72 3.51 -8.38
CA THR A 80 -1.48 3.67 -9.12
C THR A 80 -1.66 3.47 -10.63
N ILE A 81 -0.97 4.30 -11.40
CA ILE A 81 -0.92 4.21 -12.87
C ILE A 81 0.35 3.49 -13.36
N ASP A 82 1.25 3.19 -12.44
CA ASP A 82 2.52 2.51 -12.73
C ASP A 82 2.89 1.55 -11.57
N ASP A 83 4.06 1.68 -10.96
CA ASP A 83 4.50 0.82 -9.86
C ASP A 83 3.57 0.93 -8.63
N ALA A 84 3.41 -0.17 -7.90
CA ALA A 84 2.81 -0.14 -6.57
C ALA A 84 3.83 0.35 -5.51
N PRO A 85 3.37 0.88 -4.35
CA PRO A 85 4.26 1.37 -3.31
C PRO A 85 5.26 0.33 -2.80
N GLY A 86 4.81 -0.89 -2.51
CA GLY A 86 5.70 -1.95 -2.05
C GLY A 86 6.77 -2.30 -3.08
N GLU A 87 6.39 -2.38 -4.36
CA GLU A 87 7.32 -2.56 -5.47
C GLU A 87 8.32 -1.40 -5.58
N ALA A 88 7.87 -0.16 -5.37
CA ALA A 88 8.74 1.01 -5.35
C ALA A 88 9.75 0.95 -4.18
N PHE A 89 9.32 0.54 -2.98
CA PHE A 89 10.19 0.30 -1.83
C PHE A 89 11.22 -0.81 -2.12
N ASP A 90 10.80 -1.92 -2.70
CA ASP A 90 11.69 -3.05 -3.05
C ASP A 90 12.75 -2.63 -4.09
N LYS A 91 12.35 -1.88 -5.10
CA LYS A 91 13.27 -1.31 -6.11
C LYS A 91 14.24 -0.31 -5.49
N ALA A 92 13.78 0.55 -4.58
CA ALA A 92 14.61 1.53 -3.89
C ALA A 92 15.63 0.83 -2.96
N ALA A 93 15.20 -0.14 -2.16
CA ALA A 93 16.09 -0.93 -1.30
C ALA A 93 17.20 -1.62 -2.10
N ARG A 94 16.84 -2.24 -3.22
CA ARG A 94 17.81 -2.88 -4.12
C ARG A 94 18.84 -1.89 -4.68
N LEU A 95 18.40 -0.67 -5.08
CA LEU A 95 19.30 0.38 -5.51
C LEU A 95 20.29 0.80 -4.43
N LEU A 96 19.83 0.86 -3.19
CA LEU A 96 20.64 1.28 -2.03
C LEU A 96 21.47 0.14 -1.41
N GLY A 97 21.40 -1.09 -1.97
CA GLY A 97 22.11 -2.25 -1.43
C GLY A 97 21.53 -2.80 -0.13
N LEU A 98 20.26 -2.48 0.17
CA LEU A 98 19.56 -2.95 1.36
C LEU A 98 18.89 -4.32 1.13
N GLN A 99 18.60 -5.01 2.21
CA GLN A 99 17.95 -6.33 2.18
C GLN A 99 16.49 -6.25 1.70
N GLN A 100 15.93 -7.40 1.35
CA GLN A 100 14.52 -7.58 1.04
C GLN A 100 13.81 -8.25 2.22
N PRO A 101 12.54 -7.92 2.49
CA PRO A 101 11.67 -6.99 1.75
C PRO A 101 12.08 -5.53 1.96
N GLY A 102 11.95 -4.72 0.89
CA GLY A 102 12.48 -3.36 0.83
C GLY A 102 11.79 -2.37 1.77
N GLY A 103 10.49 -2.52 2.02
CA GLY A 103 9.73 -1.64 2.92
C GLY A 103 10.38 -1.54 4.30
N PRO A 104 10.49 -2.64 5.08
CA PRO A 104 11.15 -2.65 6.39
C PRO A 104 12.60 -2.20 6.34
N ALA A 105 13.35 -2.59 5.31
CA ALA A 105 14.76 -2.23 5.19
C ALA A 105 14.97 -0.71 4.97
N ILE A 106 14.16 -0.08 4.14
CA ILE A 106 14.15 1.38 3.93
C ILE A 106 13.72 2.08 5.22
N GLU A 107 12.67 1.59 5.89
CA GLU A 107 12.16 2.18 7.15
C GLU A 107 13.23 2.16 8.23
N GLU A 108 13.95 1.06 8.41
CA GLU A 108 15.04 0.97 9.39
C GLU A 108 16.20 1.90 9.05
N ALA A 109 16.65 1.92 7.80
CA ALA A 109 17.72 2.81 7.34
C ALA A 109 17.33 4.29 7.49
N ALA A 110 16.06 4.63 7.23
CA ALA A 110 15.53 5.98 7.32
C ALA A 110 15.54 6.56 8.75
N LYS A 111 15.49 5.72 9.79
CA LYS A 111 15.51 6.18 11.20
C LYS A 111 16.74 7.01 11.54
N LYS A 112 17.87 6.75 10.88
CA LYS A 112 19.15 7.46 11.09
C LYS A 112 19.41 8.55 10.05
N GLY A 113 18.48 8.72 9.08
CA GLY A 113 18.64 9.59 7.93
C GLY A 113 17.99 10.97 8.10
N ASP A 114 18.49 11.92 7.32
CA ASP A 114 17.86 13.23 7.13
C ASP A 114 16.95 13.21 5.90
N ALA A 115 15.65 13.31 6.12
CA ALA A 115 14.64 13.29 5.07
C ALA A 115 14.66 14.54 4.17
N ASN A 116 15.32 15.62 4.59
CA ASN A 116 15.39 16.88 3.86
C ASN A 116 16.66 17.02 3.02
N ARG A 117 17.63 16.10 3.15
CA ARG A 117 18.92 16.21 2.43
C ARG A 117 18.74 16.07 0.91
N PHE A 118 17.82 15.26 0.45
CA PHE A 118 17.59 15.04 -0.98
C PHE A 118 16.16 15.42 -1.36
N ASP A 119 16.05 16.42 -2.22
CA ASP A 119 14.76 16.74 -2.83
C ASP A 119 14.41 15.69 -3.87
N LEU A 120 13.39 14.87 -3.57
CA LEU A 120 12.80 13.89 -4.47
C LEU A 120 11.41 14.34 -4.90
N PRO A 121 10.96 14.02 -6.11
CA PRO A 121 9.65 14.45 -6.60
C PRO A 121 8.51 13.85 -5.77
N ARG A 122 7.36 14.53 -5.79
CA ARG A 122 6.06 14.03 -5.30
C ARG A 122 5.13 13.88 -6.51
N PRO A 123 5.19 12.74 -7.22
CA PRO A 123 4.46 12.63 -8.47
C PRO A 123 2.95 12.81 -8.30
N LEU A 124 2.33 13.48 -9.27
CA LEU A 124 0.89 13.71 -9.38
C LEU A 124 0.25 14.49 -8.20
N LEU A 125 1.02 15.12 -7.33
CA LEU A 125 0.43 15.97 -6.27
C LEU A 125 -0.22 17.25 -6.81
N ASP A 126 0.16 17.70 -7.99
CA ASP A 126 -0.45 18.79 -8.72
C ASP A 126 -1.83 18.45 -9.31
N ARG A 127 -2.18 17.15 -9.41
CA ARG A 127 -3.45 16.66 -9.96
C ARG A 127 -4.50 16.52 -8.87
N GLU A 128 -5.71 16.95 -9.16
CA GLU A 128 -6.85 16.86 -8.22
C GLU A 128 -7.40 15.43 -8.04
N ASP A 129 -7.06 14.50 -8.95
CA ASP A 129 -7.48 13.11 -8.87
C ASP A 129 -6.80 12.35 -7.71
N CYS A 130 -7.30 11.14 -7.41
CA CYS A 130 -6.74 10.25 -6.40
C CYS A 130 -5.75 9.21 -6.97
N ASN A 131 -5.19 9.46 -8.16
CA ASN A 131 -4.22 8.54 -8.76
C ASN A 131 -2.83 8.75 -8.19
N PHE A 132 -2.07 7.67 -8.17
CA PHE A 132 -0.68 7.61 -7.73
C PHE A 132 0.26 7.33 -8.90
N SER A 133 1.52 7.73 -8.73
CA SER A 133 2.64 7.28 -9.56
C SER A 133 3.89 7.19 -8.69
N PHE A 134 4.64 6.10 -8.80
CA PHE A 134 5.83 5.85 -8.01
C PHE A 134 7.07 5.50 -8.83
N SER A 135 6.92 5.14 -10.11
CA SER A 135 8.06 4.77 -10.98
C SER A 135 9.08 5.90 -11.15
N GLY A 136 8.61 7.14 -11.20
CA GLY A 136 9.46 8.33 -11.30
C GLY A 136 10.34 8.56 -10.07
N LEU A 137 9.89 8.16 -8.89
CA LEU A 137 10.65 8.24 -7.64
C LEU A 137 11.90 7.36 -7.68
N LYS A 138 11.79 6.13 -8.18
CA LYS A 138 12.93 5.23 -8.39
C LYS A 138 14.00 5.88 -9.27
N THR A 139 13.59 6.48 -10.39
CA THR A 139 14.50 7.14 -11.32
C THR A 139 15.19 8.35 -10.67
N ALA A 140 14.45 9.13 -9.90
CA ALA A 140 15.01 10.26 -9.16
C ALA A 140 16.03 9.80 -8.10
N LEU A 141 15.70 8.75 -7.33
CA LEU A 141 16.60 8.14 -6.36
C LEU A 141 17.90 7.65 -7.04
N MET A 142 17.78 6.93 -8.14
CA MET A 142 18.92 6.43 -8.92
C MET A 142 19.84 7.58 -9.39
N ARG A 143 19.27 8.69 -9.86
CA ARG A 143 20.06 9.87 -10.27
C ARG A 143 20.81 10.51 -9.09
N LYS A 144 20.17 10.62 -7.91
CA LYS A 144 20.83 11.14 -6.71
C LYS A 144 21.98 10.22 -6.26
N GLN A 145 21.73 8.91 -6.24
CA GLN A 145 22.75 7.88 -5.95
C GLN A 145 23.95 7.99 -6.91
N ALA A 146 23.70 8.01 -8.22
CA ALA A 146 24.75 8.10 -9.23
C ALA A 146 25.57 9.39 -9.08
N GLY A 147 24.90 10.51 -8.78
CA GLY A 147 25.57 11.78 -8.51
C GLY A 147 26.52 11.73 -7.31
N LEU A 148 26.13 11.06 -6.22
CA LEU A 148 27.00 10.84 -5.06
C LEU A 148 28.19 9.92 -5.42
N MET A 149 27.93 8.80 -6.08
CA MET A 149 29.00 7.86 -6.49
C MET A 149 30.05 8.54 -7.38
N ASN A 150 29.61 9.36 -8.34
CA ASN A 150 30.52 10.10 -9.22
C ASN A 150 31.33 11.17 -8.47
N LYS A 151 30.74 11.83 -7.45
CA LYS A 151 31.38 12.92 -6.72
C LYS A 151 32.39 12.44 -5.67
N GLN A 152 32.13 11.30 -5.03
CA GLN A 152 32.87 10.85 -3.85
C GLN A 152 33.37 9.40 -3.94
N GLY A 153 33.20 8.74 -5.09
CA GLY A 153 33.72 7.41 -5.37
C GLY A 153 32.92 6.24 -4.78
N GLY A 154 31.78 6.51 -4.08
CA GLY A 154 30.96 5.45 -3.48
C GLY A 154 29.79 6.03 -2.71
N LEU A 155 28.97 5.14 -2.12
CA LEU A 155 27.93 5.46 -1.15
C LEU A 155 28.43 5.15 0.26
N PHE A 156 28.34 6.11 1.15
CA PHE A 156 28.59 5.90 2.58
C PHE A 156 27.29 5.56 3.31
N GLU A 157 27.40 4.96 4.49
CA GLU A 157 26.22 4.57 5.31
C GLU A 157 25.28 5.75 5.56
N LYS A 158 25.82 6.95 5.80
CA LYS A 158 25.03 8.17 5.97
C LYS A 158 24.23 8.52 4.71
N ASP A 159 24.80 8.34 3.52
CA ASP A 159 24.10 8.62 2.26
C ASP A 159 22.93 7.65 2.05
N VAL A 160 23.14 6.36 2.36
CA VAL A 160 22.09 5.34 2.29
C VAL A 160 20.96 5.69 3.24
N SER A 161 21.26 6.08 4.48
CA SER A 161 20.27 6.49 5.47
C SER A 161 19.48 7.73 5.03
N ASP A 162 20.16 8.76 4.53
CA ASP A 162 19.51 9.99 4.09
C ASP A 162 18.69 9.81 2.80
N LEU A 163 19.18 9.00 1.85
CA LEU A 163 18.41 8.62 0.65
C LEU A 163 17.17 7.82 1.01
N SER A 164 17.29 6.89 1.96
CA SER A 164 16.16 6.12 2.47
C SER A 164 15.13 6.99 3.15
N ALA A 165 15.57 7.94 4.00
CA ALA A 165 14.71 8.89 4.70
C ALA A 165 13.98 9.82 3.72
N SER A 166 14.71 10.38 2.74
CA SER A 166 14.12 11.25 1.72
C SER A 166 13.13 10.51 0.82
N PHE A 167 13.44 9.26 0.46
CA PHE A 167 12.53 8.41 -0.32
C PHE A 167 11.26 8.08 0.46
N GLN A 168 11.39 7.61 1.70
CA GLN A 168 10.24 7.33 2.56
C GLN A 168 9.38 8.57 2.78
N GLN A 169 10.00 9.75 2.95
CA GLN A 169 9.26 11.00 3.09
C GLN A 169 8.47 11.34 1.82
N ALA A 170 9.06 11.19 0.63
CA ALA A 170 8.37 11.45 -0.61
C ALA A 170 7.18 10.50 -0.83
N MET A 171 7.36 9.19 -0.53
CA MET A 171 6.28 8.20 -0.56
C MET A 171 5.16 8.55 0.41
N HIS A 172 5.53 8.91 1.65
CA HIS A 172 4.61 9.32 2.69
C HIS A 172 3.77 10.53 2.26
N ASP A 173 4.42 11.60 1.78
CA ASP A 173 3.73 12.84 1.38
C ASP A 173 2.68 12.58 0.28
N VAL A 174 3.04 11.75 -0.72
CA VAL A 174 2.11 11.38 -1.80
C VAL A 174 0.93 10.58 -1.25
N ILE A 175 1.17 9.58 -0.40
CA ILE A 175 0.10 8.73 0.15
C ILE A 175 -0.84 9.56 1.02
N ILE A 176 -0.31 10.41 1.90
CA ILE A 176 -1.13 11.20 2.82
C ILE A 176 -1.97 12.23 2.05
N GLU A 177 -1.38 13.00 1.14
CA GLU A 177 -2.10 14.01 0.38
C GLU A 177 -3.22 13.40 -0.47
N LYS A 178 -2.94 12.30 -1.18
CA LYS A 178 -3.97 11.60 -1.95
C LYS A 178 -5.05 10.96 -1.06
N SER A 179 -4.70 10.53 0.15
CA SER A 179 -5.69 10.04 1.13
C SER A 179 -6.61 11.15 1.60
N ILE A 180 -6.08 12.36 1.86
CA ILE A 180 -6.90 13.53 2.20
C ILE A 180 -7.93 13.79 1.11
N ARG A 181 -7.51 13.79 -0.16
CA ARG A 181 -8.42 14.00 -1.30
C ARG A 181 -9.48 12.91 -1.43
N ALA A 182 -9.08 11.64 -1.28
CA ALA A 182 -10.01 10.53 -1.34
C ALA A 182 -11.06 10.59 -0.23
N ILE A 183 -10.64 10.98 0.99
CA ILE A 183 -11.54 11.21 2.12
C ILE A 183 -12.51 12.35 1.82
N ASP A 184 -12.05 13.48 1.25
CA ASP A 184 -12.89 14.62 0.93
C ASP A 184 -13.91 14.29 -0.17
N LEU A 185 -13.53 13.47 -1.16
CA LEU A 185 -14.46 12.95 -2.16
C LEU A 185 -15.50 12.00 -1.53
N TYR A 186 -15.04 11.07 -0.72
CA TYR A 186 -15.91 10.13 -0.02
C TYR A 186 -16.91 10.84 0.90
N SER A 187 -16.47 11.87 1.64
CA SER A 187 -17.32 12.66 2.53
C SER A 187 -18.43 13.44 1.80
N LYS A 188 -18.25 13.73 0.51
CA LYS A 188 -19.31 14.32 -0.32
C LYS A 188 -20.36 13.30 -0.79
N LEU A 189 -20.01 12.02 -0.79
CA LEU A 189 -20.87 10.94 -1.28
C LEU A 189 -21.69 10.27 -0.16
N THR A 190 -21.30 10.44 1.10
CA THR A 190 -21.99 9.85 2.25
C THR A 190 -22.04 10.82 3.42
N ASN A 191 -23.21 10.90 4.07
CA ASN A 191 -23.45 11.80 5.20
C ASN A 191 -23.40 11.08 6.56
N GLU A 192 -23.23 9.75 6.61
CA GLU A 192 -23.32 8.95 7.84
C GLU A 192 -22.04 8.15 8.08
N ASN A 193 -21.67 8.01 9.36
CA ASN A 193 -20.64 7.11 9.90
C ASN A 193 -19.45 6.87 8.96
N GLN A 194 -18.70 7.94 8.67
CA GLN A 194 -17.58 7.88 7.76
C GLN A 194 -16.43 7.10 8.36
N THR A 195 -16.04 6.02 7.69
CA THR A 195 -14.89 5.20 8.08
C THR A 195 -13.89 5.17 6.95
N PHE A 196 -12.63 5.43 7.28
CA PHE A 196 -11.48 5.22 6.41
C PHE A 196 -10.63 4.07 6.93
N ALA A 197 -10.43 3.06 6.12
CA ALA A 197 -9.60 1.90 6.45
C ALA A 197 -8.34 1.85 5.57
N ILE A 198 -7.28 1.24 6.09
CA ILE A 198 -6.09 0.90 5.31
C ILE A 198 -5.89 -0.62 5.33
N ALA A 199 -5.48 -1.22 4.21
CA ALA A 199 -5.19 -2.65 4.12
C ALA A 199 -4.02 -2.93 3.16
N GLY A 200 -3.36 -4.07 3.32
CA GLY A 200 -2.20 -4.49 2.53
C GLY A 200 -0.88 -4.25 3.24
N GLY A 201 0.22 -4.83 2.72
CA GLY A 201 1.52 -4.88 3.40
C GLY A 201 2.14 -3.52 3.75
N VAL A 202 1.93 -2.48 2.92
CA VAL A 202 2.45 -1.12 3.21
C VAL A 202 1.67 -0.46 4.36
N ALA A 203 0.45 -0.97 4.70
CA ALA A 203 -0.29 -0.56 5.89
C ALA A 203 0.44 -0.90 7.21
N ALA A 204 1.47 -1.75 7.16
CA ALA A 204 2.33 -2.04 8.31
C ALA A 204 3.33 -0.90 8.63
N ASN A 205 3.60 0.03 7.68
CA ASN A 205 4.50 1.15 7.92
C ASN A 205 3.93 2.09 8.99
N GLU A 206 4.63 2.21 10.12
CA GLU A 206 4.15 2.95 11.30
C GLU A 206 3.95 4.44 11.02
N LYS A 207 4.84 5.06 10.24
CA LYS A 207 4.76 6.49 9.90
C LYS A 207 3.52 6.79 9.08
N ILE A 208 3.22 5.97 8.07
CA ILE A 208 2.03 6.12 7.23
C ILE A 208 0.77 5.93 8.08
N ARG A 209 0.71 4.86 8.87
CA ARG A 209 -0.43 4.55 9.75
C ARG A 209 -0.75 5.69 10.71
N HIS A 210 0.26 6.18 11.44
CA HIS A 210 0.11 7.27 12.39
C HIS A 210 -0.35 8.58 11.72
N SER A 211 0.18 8.89 10.55
CA SER A 211 -0.22 10.11 9.82
C SER A 211 -1.65 10.03 9.29
N LEU A 212 -2.08 8.87 8.78
CA LEU A 212 -3.46 8.67 8.35
C LEU A 212 -4.43 8.75 9.53
N GLN A 213 -4.07 8.21 10.69
CA GLN A 213 -4.86 8.34 11.91
C GLN A 213 -5.07 9.81 12.27
N LYS A 214 -4.01 10.63 12.29
CA LYS A 214 -4.11 12.08 12.56
C LYS A 214 -4.99 12.81 11.55
N VAL A 215 -4.91 12.46 10.27
CA VAL A 215 -5.79 13.01 9.23
C VAL A 215 -7.25 12.70 9.56
N CYS A 216 -7.55 11.45 9.91
CA CYS A 216 -8.90 11.02 10.25
C CYS A 216 -9.43 11.71 11.52
N GLU A 217 -8.61 11.83 12.56
CA GLU A 217 -8.93 12.58 13.78
C GLU A 217 -9.29 14.05 13.46
N THR A 218 -8.48 14.71 12.61
CA THR A 218 -8.73 16.10 12.19
C THR A 218 -10.04 16.24 11.40
N LYS A 219 -10.36 15.24 10.57
CA LYS A 219 -11.59 15.23 9.75
C LYS A 219 -12.78 14.62 10.47
N LYS A 220 -12.63 14.14 11.70
CA LYS A 220 -13.67 13.51 12.54
C LYS A 220 -14.30 12.29 11.87
N ILE A 221 -13.50 11.45 11.28
CA ILE A 221 -13.87 10.16 10.69
C ILE A 221 -13.15 9.02 11.40
N ASP A 222 -13.76 7.85 11.45
CA ASP A 222 -13.14 6.68 12.07
C ASP A 222 -11.99 6.16 11.22
N PHE A 223 -10.85 5.89 11.87
CA PHE A 223 -9.70 5.25 11.22
C PHE A 223 -9.57 3.80 11.65
N LEU A 224 -9.46 2.91 10.68
CA LEU A 224 -9.27 1.49 10.93
C LEU A 224 -8.03 0.97 10.19
N ALA A 225 -7.19 0.28 10.94
CA ALA A 225 -6.02 -0.40 10.42
C ALA A 225 -5.98 -1.80 11.02
N PRO A 226 -6.02 -2.86 10.22
CA PRO A 226 -6.02 -4.23 10.73
C PRO A 226 -4.74 -4.52 11.51
N PRO A 227 -4.73 -5.54 12.39
CA PRO A 227 -3.52 -6.07 13.01
C PRO A 227 -2.44 -6.36 11.97
N LEU A 228 -1.16 -6.17 12.34
CA LEU A 228 -0.04 -6.30 11.39
C LEU A 228 0.00 -7.66 10.69
N GLU A 229 -0.38 -8.73 11.38
CA GLU A 229 -0.49 -10.09 10.87
C GLU A 229 -1.54 -10.27 9.75
N LEU A 230 -2.54 -9.40 9.68
CA LEU A 230 -3.58 -9.38 8.63
C LEU A 230 -3.29 -8.35 7.53
N CYS A 231 -2.22 -7.56 7.64
CA CYS A 231 -1.83 -6.60 6.61
C CYS A 231 -1.22 -7.28 5.36
N THR A 232 -0.54 -8.41 5.54
CA THR A 232 0.04 -9.19 4.44
C THR A 232 -0.92 -10.26 3.94
N ASP A 233 -0.60 -10.88 2.80
CA ASP A 233 -1.37 -11.98 2.25
C ASP A 233 -1.46 -13.13 3.26
N ASN A 234 -2.67 -13.57 3.56
CA ASN A 234 -2.94 -14.64 4.49
C ASN A 234 -4.25 -15.36 4.15
N ALA A 235 -4.44 -16.56 4.69
CA ALA A 235 -5.62 -17.37 4.39
C ALA A 235 -6.91 -16.81 5.02
N ALA A 236 -6.81 -16.11 6.16
CA ALA A 236 -7.99 -15.62 6.90
C ALA A 236 -8.80 -14.59 6.11
N ILE A 237 -8.15 -13.76 5.27
CA ILE A 237 -8.85 -12.78 4.43
C ILE A 237 -9.59 -13.39 3.25
N ILE A 238 -9.36 -14.68 2.96
CA ILE A 238 -9.98 -15.42 1.84
C ILE A 238 -11.01 -16.45 2.36
N ALA A 239 -10.90 -16.86 3.62
CA ALA A 239 -11.80 -17.80 4.25
C ALA A 239 -13.15 -17.18 4.56
#